data_4876d2f78c950a75348ab212cae491cc
#
_entry.id   4876d2f78c950a75348ab212cae491cc
#
_cell.length_a   1.000
_cell.length_b   1.000
_cell.length_c   1.000
_cell.angle_alpha   90.00
_cell.angle_beta   90.00
_cell.angle_gamma   90.00
#
_symmetry.space_group_name_H-M   'P 1'
#
loop_
_entity.id
_entity.type
_entity.pdbx_description
1 polymer ?
#
loop_
_entity_poly.entity_id
_entity_poly.type
_entity_poly.pdbx_seq_one_letter_code
_entity_poly.pdbx_strand_id
1 'polypeptide(L)'
;MAIYELRTYQVTVGKMKDAVEAYSKKGWPALQKGGFDKKLVGYFISDTGPLHQIVHLWKFDDDADRRNHWNSLFANDDFMSFAGELRPLLLSQQNQLLNAAPWGPHP
;
A
#
# COMPACT_ATOMS: atom_id res chain seq x y z
N MET A 1 -7.39 18.41 8.43
CA MET A 1 -7.99 17.86 7.20
C MET A 1 -7.33 16.55 6.86
N ALA A 2 -8.11 15.59 6.45
CA ALA A 2 -7.58 14.30 6.04
C ALA A 2 -6.72 14.43 4.77
N ILE A 3 -5.66 13.65 4.71
CA ILE A 3 -4.86 13.48 3.50
C ILE A 3 -4.90 12.02 3.06
N TYR A 4 -4.76 11.80 1.78
CA TYR A 4 -4.74 10.47 1.19
C TYR A 4 -3.38 10.22 0.57
N GLU A 5 -2.95 8.98 0.62
CA GLU A 5 -1.72 8.56 -0.06
C GLU A 5 -2.07 7.44 -1.03
N LEU A 6 -1.84 7.68 -2.31
CA LEU A 6 -1.97 6.69 -3.37
C LEU A 6 -0.59 6.11 -3.65
N ARG A 7 -0.46 4.81 -3.48
CA ARG A 7 0.80 4.12 -3.75
C ARG A 7 0.61 3.18 -4.93
N THR A 8 1.50 3.28 -5.91
CA THR A 8 1.46 2.45 -7.10
C THR A 8 2.77 1.69 -7.21
N TYR A 9 2.69 0.36 -7.20
CA TYR A 9 3.84 -0.52 -7.36
C TYR A 9 3.79 -1.17 -8.73
N GLN A 10 4.86 -1.01 -9.50
CA GLN A 10 5.01 -1.70 -10.77
C GLN A 10 5.70 -3.03 -10.52
N VAL A 11 5.01 -4.13 -10.80
CA VAL A 11 5.52 -5.48 -10.61
C VAL A 11 6.21 -5.94 -11.89
N THR A 12 7.31 -6.68 -11.76
CA THR A 12 8.02 -7.28 -12.88
C THR A 12 7.09 -8.21 -13.67
N VAL A 13 7.13 -8.15 -15.00
CA VAL A 13 6.34 -9.02 -15.87
C VAL A 13 6.57 -10.49 -15.50
N GLY A 14 5.49 -11.23 -15.31
CA GLY A 14 5.55 -12.64 -14.91
C GLY A 14 5.62 -12.87 -13.40
N LYS A 15 5.70 -11.81 -12.59
CA LYS A 15 5.85 -11.92 -11.14
C LYS A 15 4.61 -11.51 -10.34
N MET A 16 3.51 -11.14 -11.01
CA MET A 16 2.30 -10.70 -10.30
C MET A 16 1.72 -11.80 -9.42
N LYS A 17 1.73 -13.05 -9.88
CA LYS A 17 1.26 -14.16 -9.08
C LYS A 17 2.05 -14.29 -7.78
N ASP A 18 3.37 -14.19 -7.86
CA ASP A 18 4.24 -14.26 -6.68
C ASP A 18 3.99 -13.08 -5.73
N ALA A 19 3.79 -11.87 -6.28
CA ALA A 19 3.50 -10.69 -5.49
C ALA A 19 2.15 -10.81 -4.75
N VAL A 20 1.12 -11.28 -5.44
CA VAL A 20 -0.21 -11.50 -4.85
C VAL A 20 -0.12 -12.55 -3.75
N GLU A 21 0.63 -13.61 -3.97
CA GLU A 21 0.81 -14.67 -2.99
C GLU A 21 1.54 -14.16 -1.73
N ALA A 22 2.59 -13.36 -1.91
CA ALA A 22 3.31 -12.76 -0.80
C ALA A 22 2.39 -11.85 0.04
N TYR A 23 1.59 -11.02 -0.62
CA TYR A 23 0.60 -10.19 0.08
C TYR A 23 -0.44 -11.03 0.82
N SER A 24 -1.01 -12.05 0.15
CA SER A 24 -2.07 -12.87 0.74
C SER A 24 -1.59 -13.66 1.94
N LYS A 25 -0.38 -14.19 1.88
CA LYS A 25 0.16 -15.08 2.93
C LYS A 25 0.87 -14.33 4.05
N LYS A 26 1.50 -13.20 3.76
CA LYS A 26 2.34 -12.49 4.73
C LYS A 26 1.98 -11.01 4.89
N GLY A 27 1.85 -10.27 3.79
CA GLY A 27 1.68 -8.83 3.86
C GLY A 27 0.38 -8.41 4.50
N TRP A 28 -0.73 -8.93 4.01
CA TRP A 28 -2.04 -8.62 4.56
C TRP A 28 -2.19 -9.09 6.00
N PRO A 29 -1.81 -10.32 6.36
CA PRO A 29 -1.82 -10.74 7.77
C PRO A 29 -0.99 -9.85 8.68
N ALA A 30 0.19 -9.39 8.24
CA ALA A 30 1.02 -8.50 9.03
C ALA A 30 0.35 -7.13 9.24
N LEU A 31 -0.30 -6.59 8.21
CA LEU A 31 -1.05 -5.34 8.33
C LEU A 31 -2.20 -5.47 9.32
N GLN A 32 -2.96 -6.55 9.24
CA GLN A 32 -4.07 -6.81 10.16
C GLN A 32 -3.60 -6.98 11.59
N LYS A 33 -2.60 -7.81 11.80
CA LYS A 33 -2.07 -8.11 13.14
C LYS A 33 -1.53 -6.86 13.83
N GLY A 34 -0.88 -5.98 13.07
CA GLY A 34 -0.35 -4.73 13.61
C GLY A 34 -1.37 -3.61 13.72
N GLY A 35 -2.60 -3.82 13.22
CA GLY A 35 -3.63 -2.78 13.21
C GLY A 35 -3.42 -1.70 12.15
N PHE A 36 -2.49 -1.91 11.22
CA PHE A 36 -2.16 -0.95 10.16
C PHE A 36 -3.25 -0.86 9.09
N ASP A 37 -4.05 -1.90 8.95
CA ASP A 37 -5.17 -1.95 8.00
C ASP A 37 -6.26 -0.91 8.27
N LYS A 38 -6.29 -0.34 9.47
CA LYS A 38 -7.30 0.67 9.85
C LYS A 38 -7.19 1.96 9.04
N LYS A 39 -6.03 2.25 8.49
CA LYS A 39 -5.81 3.44 7.66
C LYS A 39 -5.98 3.14 6.17
N LEU A 40 -6.23 1.89 5.82
CA LEU A 40 -6.36 1.47 4.42
C LEU A 40 -7.77 1.76 3.91
N VAL A 41 -7.84 2.40 2.73
CA VAL A 41 -9.09 2.54 1.98
C VAL A 41 -9.29 1.34 1.07
N GLY A 42 -8.25 0.90 0.36
CA GLY A 42 -8.35 -0.28 -0.49
C GLY A 42 -7.05 -0.64 -1.18
N TYR A 43 -6.94 -1.91 -1.55
CA TYR A 43 -5.90 -2.47 -2.42
C TYR A 43 -6.53 -2.92 -3.72
N PHE A 44 -5.83 -2.67 -4.83
CA PHE A 44 -6.32 -2.98 -6.16
C PHE A 44 -5.19 -3.56 -7.02
N ILE A 45 -5.57 -4.42 -7.96
CA ILE A 45 -4.65 -4.99 -8.95
C ILE A 45 -5.13 -4.50 -10.32
N SER A 46 -4.20 -4.03 -11.17
CA SER A 46 -4.55 -3.54 -12.50
C SER A 46 -5.16 -4.65 -13.36
N ASP A 47 -6.19 -4.29 -14.12
CA ASP A 47 -6.83 -5.17 -15.10
C ASP A 47 -6.48 -4.72 -16.52
N THR A 48 -6.77 -3.45 -16.82
CA THR A 48 -6.48 -2.84 -18.12
C THR A 48 -5.67 -1.56 -17.94
N GLY A 49 -5.23 -0.95 -19.04
CA GLY A 49 -4.33 0.20 -19.00
C GLY A 49 -2.92 -0.25 -18.62
N PRO A 50 -2.18 0.50 -17.80
CA PRO A 50 -0.88 0.04 -17.33
C PRO A 50 -1.01 -1.28 -16.58
N LEU A 51 -0.33 -2.32 -17.07
CA LEU A 51 -0.41 -3.68 -16.52
C LEU A 51 0.57 -3.88 -15.37
N HIS A 52 0.35 -4.96 -14.61
CA HIS A 52 1.25 -5.43 -13.56
C HIS A 52 1.44 -4.40 -12.45
N GLN A 53 0.36 -3.72 -12.07
CA GLN A 53 0.38 -2.76 -10.98
C GLN A 53 -0.42 -3.24 -9.78
N ILE A 54 0.12 -2.97 -8.59
CA ILE A 54 -0.62 -3.04 -7.33
C ILE A 54 -0.81 -1.60 -6.88
N VAL A 55 -2.06 -1.20 -6.68
CA VAL A 55 -2.41 0.17 -6.31
C VAL A 55 -3.13 0.13 -4.97
N HIS A 56 -2.71 0.96 -4.03
CA HIS A 56 -3.40 1.05 -2.75
C HIS A 56 -3.54 2.48 -2.30
N LEU A 57 -4.67 2.74 -1.65
CA LEU A 57 -5.05 4.05 -1.17
C LEU A 57 -5.17 4.01 0.35
N TRP A 58 -4.53 4.97 1.01
CA TRP A 58 -4.52 5.14 2.45
C TRP A 58 -5.10 6.49 2.83
N LYS A 59 -5.73 6.56 4.00
CA LYS A 59 -6.28 7.81 4.52
C LYS A 59 -5.71 8.08 5.89
N PHE A 60 -5.22 9.29 6.10
CA PHE A 60 -4.63 9.74 7.35
C PHE A 60 -5.29 11.02 7.81
N ASP A 61 -5.33 11.25 9.13
CA ASP A 61 -5.91 12.46 9.70
C ASP A 61 -5.13 13.71 9.31
N ASP A 62 -3.79 13.58 9.27
CA ASP A 62 -2.85 14.64 8.90
C ASP A 62 -1.49 14.03 8.54
N ASP A 63 -0.51 14.88 8.26
CA ASP A 63 0.82 14.42 7.89
C ASP A 63 1.55 13.74 9.06
N ALA A 64 1.32 14.19 10.28
CA ALA A 64 1.92 13.55 11.45
C ALA A 64 1.40 12.11 11.62
N ASP A 65 0.09 11.90 11.44
CA ASP A 65 -0.53 10.58 11.46
C ASP A 65 0.06 9.68 10.37
N ARG A 66 0.25 10.22 9.17
CA ARG A 66 0.88 9.48 8.06
C ARG A 66 2.30 9.04 8.38
N ARG A 67 3.12 9.97 8.90
CA ARG A 67 4.52 9.67 9.23
C ARG A 67 4.61 8.64 10.35
N ASN A 68 3.78 8.77 11.37
CA ASN A 68 3.73 7.80 12.46
C ASN A 68 3.34 6.41 11.96
N HIS A 69 2.37 6.33 11.06
CA HIS A 69 1.94 5.06 10.46
C HIS A 69 3.10 4.35 9.74
N TRP A 70 3.77 5.05 8.83
CA TRP A 70 4.85 4.44 8.05
C TRP A 70 6.07 4.13 8.92
N ASN A 71 6.41 5.00 9.88
CA ASN A 71 7.51 4.72 10.81
C ASN A 71 7.25 3.46 11.63
N SER A 72 6.03 3.29 12.13
CA SER A 72 5.64 2.10 12.89
C SER A 72 5.64 0.84 12.02
N LEU A 73 5.15 0.97 10.78
CA LEU A 73 5.11 -0.15 9.84
C LEU A 73 6.51 -0.63 9.49
N PHE A 74 7.42 0.30 9.17
CA PHE A 74 8.79 -0.06 8.82
C PHE A 74 9.63 -0.53 10.00
N ALA A 75 9.15 -0.35 11.23
CA ALA A 75 9.74 -0.92 12.44
C ALA A 75 9.12 -2.27 12.82
N ASN A 76 8.09 -2.71 12.11
CA ASN A 76 7.39 -3.96 12.39
C ASN A 76 8.09 -5.13 11.70
N ASP A 77 8.54 -6.12 12.49
CA ASP A 77 9.34 -7.23 11.98
C ASP A 77 8.57 -8.12 10.99
N ASP A 78 7.29 -8.38 11.27
CA ASP A 78 6.46 -9.22 10.39
C ASP A 78 6.28 -8.54 9.04
N PHE A 79 6.01 -7.24 9.03
CA PHE A 79 5.86 -6.48 7.80
C PHE A 79 7.18 -6.42 7.03
N MET A 80 8.29 -6.19 7.70
CA MET A 80 9.60 -6.09 7.05
C MET A 80 10.07 -7.43 6.48
N SER A 81 9.68 -8.54 7.11
CA SER A 81 9.90 -9.87 6.54
C SER A 81 9.16 -10.03 5.20
N PHE A 82 7.90 -9.61 5.16
CA PHE A 82 7.12 -9.57 3.92
C PHE A 82 7.76 -8.64 2.88
N ALA A 83 8.15 -7.43 3.28
CA ALA A 83 8.75 -6.45 2.38
C ALA A 83 10.01 -6.98 1.70
N GLY A 84 10.81 -7.76 2.43
CA GLY A 84 12.01 -8.42 1.89
C GLY A 84 11.69 -9.41 0.77
N GLU A 85 10.52 -10.03 0.79
CA GLU A 85 10.07 -10.94 -0.27
C GLU A 85 9.41 -10.18 -1.43
N LEU A 86 8.72 -9.08 -1.14
CA LEU A 86 8.02 -8.30 -2.17
C LEU A 86 8.98 -7.46 -3.01
N ARG A 87 9.90 -6.76 -2.37
CA ARG A 87 10.76 -5.76 -3.05
C ARG A 87 11.49 -6.31 -4.28
N PRO A 88 12.06 -7.52 -4.27
CA PRO A 88 12.71 -8.07 -5.45
C PRO A 88 11.77 -8.27 -6.65
N LEU A 89 10.46 -8.31 -6.42
CA LEU A 89 9.46 -8.50 -7.48
C LEU A 89 9.02 -7.19 -8.11
N LEU A 90 9.43 -6.04 -7.54
CA LEU A 90 8.99 -4.72 -7.98
C LEU A 90 10.01 -4.06 -8.88
N LEU A 91 9.54 -3.40 -9.93
CA LEU A 91 10.35 -2.54 -10.80
C LEU A 91 10.43 -1.12 -10.25
N SER A 92 9.32 -0.62 -9.70
CA SER A 92 9.25 0.75 -9.19
C SER A 92 8.13 0.91 -8.18
N GLN A 93 8.24 1.96 -7.39
CA GLN A 93 7.22 2.38 -6.44
C GLN A 93 6.99 3.88 -6.61
N GLN A 94 5.73 4.29 -6.58
CA GLN A 94 5.34 5.70 -6.64
C GLN A 94 4.39 6.01 -5.50
N ASN A 95 4.55 7.17 -4.90
CA ASN A 95 3.66 7.70 -3.88
C ASN A 95 3.12 9.04 -4.35
N GLN A 96 1.82 9.23 -4.17
CA GLN A 96 1.18 10.50 -4.46
C GLN A 96 0.31 10.91 -3.27
N LEU A 97 0.55 12.09 -2.74
CA LEU A 97 -0.33 12.64 -1.70
C LEU A 97 -1.47 13.40 -2.35
N LEU A 98 -2.68 13.17 -1.87
CA LEU A 98 -3.90 13.75 -2.42
C LEU A 98 -4.66 14.48 -1.31
N ASN A 99 -5.20 15.63 -1.67
CA ASN A 99 -6.15 16.35 -0.83
C ASN A 99 -7.55 16.07 -1.35
N ALA A 100 -8.51 15.89 -0.43
CA ALA A 100 -9.90 15.76 -0.82
C ALA A 100 -10.36 16.99 -1.60
N ALA A 101 -11.07 16.77 -2.71
CA ALA A 101 -11.69 17.87 -3.45
C ALA A 101 -12.80 18.51 -2.58
N PRO A 102 -13.12 19.80 -2.79
CA PRO A 102 -14.21 20.44 -2.04
C PRO A 102 -15.59 19.85 -2.33
N TRP A 103 -15.69 18.90 -3.24
CA TRP A 103 -16.94 18.26 -3.63
C TRP A 103 -16.75 16.76 -3.73
N GLY A 104 -17.88 16.05 -3.75
CA GLY A 104 -17.93 14.60 -3.96
C GLY A 104 -17.74 13.81 -2.67
N PRO A 105 -17.92 12.47 -2.76
CA PRO A 105 -17.66 11.58 -1.63
C PRO A 105 -16.16 11.36 -1.44
N HIS A 106 -15.77 11.22 -0.16
CA HIS A 106 -14.39 10.92 0.21
C HIS A 106 -14.40 9.74 1.17
N PRO A 107 -14.07 8.54 0.69
CA PRO A 107 -14.04 7.36 1.53
C PRO A 107 -13.05 7.46 2.68
#